data_43d6cd357c62c39b38335360906a3754
#
_entry.id   43d6cd357c62c39b38335360906a3754
#
_cell.length_a   1.000
_cell.length_b   1.000
_cell.length_c   1.000
_cell.angle_alpha   90.00
_cell.angle_beta   90.00
_cell.angle_gamma   90.00
#
_symmetry.space_group_name_H-M   'P 1'
#
loop_
_entity.id
_entity.type
_entity.pdbx_description
1 polymer ?
#
loop_
_entity_poly.entity_id
_entity_poly.type
_entity_poly.pdbx_seq_one_letter_code
_entity_poly.pdbx_strand_id
1 'polypeptide(L)'
;AASDVYKRQNGISFDTIAGYKAHGAIVHYEATPETDIPLKPEGMLLLDSGAQYLDGTTDITRTIVLGALTKEEKTDYTLVLKGFIQLSMAQFPHGTCGTQLDALARLPMWKAGINYLHGTGHGVGCFLNVHEGPHQFRMNHMPALLVPGMTVTNEPGIYKTGRHGVRTENTMLIVPSQETEFGTYYKFEPLTLCPIDKEAILTDMLSDEEITWFNQYHEKVYNCLNPELNNEEREWLKEVTSPLKR
;
A
#
# COMPACT_ATOMS: atom_id res chain seq x y z
N ALA A 1 15.05 10.37 -4.22
CA ALA A 1 15.24 9.15 -3.47
C ALA A 1 16.25 8.23 -4.16
N ALA A 2 16.96 7.46 -3.35
CA ALA A 2 18.07 6.63 -3.85
C ALA A 2 17.64 5.49 -4.78
N SER A 3 16.36 5.24 -4.91
CA SER A 3 15.81 4.15 -5.73
C SER A 3 15.97 4.35 -7.23
N ASP A 4 16.23 5.56 -7.61
CA ASP A 4 15.99 5.97 -8.96
C ASP A 4 17.22 6.06 -9.83
N VAL A 5 18.31 6.24 -9.23
CA VAL A 5 19.49 6.71 -9.95
C VAL A 5 20.14 5.59 -10.75
N TYR A 6 19.80 4.35 -10.48
CA TYR A 6 20.80 3.37 -10.79
C TYR A 6 20.49 2.34 -11.85
N LYS A 7 19.27 2.05 -12.17
CA LYS A 7 19.05 0.95 -13.12
C LYS A 7 17.73 1.09 -13.86
N ARG A 8 17.75 1.62 -15.07
CA ARG A 8 16.65 1.60 -16.04
C ARG A 8 15.49 2.55 -15.76
N GLN A 9 15.52 3.36 -14.69
CA GLN A 9 14.50 4.36 -14.45
C GLN A 9 14.58 5.48 -15.51
N ASN A 10 13.42 5.84 -16.06
CA ASN A 10 13.28 6.91 -17.05
C ASN A 10 12.63 8.17 -16.45
N GLY A 11 12.67 8.32 -15.14
CA GLY A 11 12.08 9.43 -14.39
C GLY A 11 11.14 8.96 -13.29
N ILE A 12 10.59 9.90 -12.55
CA ILE A 12 9.55 9.65 -11.55
C ILE A 12 8.19 9.51 -12.21
N SER A 13 7.28 8.71 -11.65
CA SER A 13 5.92 8.57 -12.15
C SER A 13 5.00 9.70 -11.66
N PHE A 14 5.35 10.33 -10.54
CA PHE A 14 4.75 11.53 -9.96
C PHE A 14 5.71 12.16 -8.95
N ASP A 15 5.43 13.40 -8.51
CA ASP A 15 6.24 14.08 -7.51
C ASP A 15 6.11 13.40 -6.15
N THR A 16 7.25 13.03 -5.54
CA THR A 16 7.28 12.28 -4.30
C THR A 16 6.61 13.03 -3.16
N ILE A 17 5.69 12.36 -2.46
CA ILE A 17 5.03 12.85 -1.25
C ILE A 17 5.83 12.36 -0.04
N ALA A 18 6.36 13.28 0.78
CA ALA A 18 7.10 12.97 2.00
C ALA A 18 6.49 13.74 3.17
N GLY A 19 5.41 13.20 3.75
CA GLY A 19 4.64 13.84 4.81
C GLY A 19 5.04 13.37 6.21
N TYR A 20 5.86 14.16 6.91
CA TYR A 20 6.25 13.89 8.30
C TYR A 20 5.20 14.40 9.29
N LYS A 21 4.77 13.54 10.23
CA LYS A 21 3.78 13.88 11.28
C LYS A 21 2.51 14.53 10.69
N ALA A 22 2.23 15.78 11.06
CA ALA A 22 1.03 16.51 10.62
C ALA A 22 0.95 16.69 9.10
N HIS A 23 2.07 16.79 8.40
CA HIS A 23 2.10 16.87 6.94
C HIS A 23 1.60 15.58 6.28
N GLY A 24 1.77 14.42 6.91
CA GLY A 24 1.19 13.17 6.43
C GLY A 24 -0.33 13.15 6.38
N ALA A 25 -1.01 14.09 7.08
CA ALA A 25 -2.46 14.25 7.00
C ALA A 25 -2.94 14.98 5.73
N ILE A 26 -2.03 15.52 4.93
CA ILE A 26 -2.31 16.13 3.63
C ILE A 26 -2.05 15.07 2.56
N VAL A 27 -3.11 14.57 1.93
CA VAL A 27 -3.08 13.39 1.03
C VAL A 27 -2.03 13.54 -0.08
N HIS A 28 -1.96 14.72 -0.70
CA HIS A 28 -0.96 15.08 -1.71
C HIS A 28 -0.08 16.22 -1.18
N TYR A 29 0.67 15.93 -0.09
CA TYR A 29 1.57 16.92 0.48
C TYR A 29 2.73 17.19 -0.46
N GLU A 30 2.97 18.48 -0.72
CA GLU A 30 4.13 18.98 -1.44
C GLU A 30 4.94 19.87 -0.50
N ALA A 31 6.21 19.54 -0.30
CA ALA A 31 7.11 20.32 0.53
C ALA A 31 7.50 21.63 -0.19
N THR A 32 7.41 22.73 0.53
CA THR A 32 7.92 24.04 0.09
C THR A 32 9.01 24.51 1.06
N PRO A 33 9.85 25.49 0.69
CA PRO A 33 10.85 26.04 1.62
C PRO A 33 10.27 26.49 2.97
N GLU A 34 9.00 26.92 2.98
CA GLU A 34 8.30 27.40 4.18
C GLU A 34 7.74 26.25 5.04
N THR A 35 7.44 25.11 4.42
CA THR A 35 6.83 23.95 5.10
C THR A 35 7.81 22.81 5.35
N ASP A 36 9.02 22.89 4.79
CA ASP A 36 10.06 21.88 5.00
C ASP A 36 10.49 21.85 6.48
N ILE A 37 10.47 20.67 7.07
CA ILE A 37 10.84 20.43 8.46
C ILE A 37 11.79 19.25 8.58
N PRO A 38 12.81 19.34 9.46
CA PRO A 38 13.74 18.24 9.67
C PRO A 38 13.04 17.05 10.33
N LEU A 39 13.35 15.84 9.85
CA LEU A 39 12.94 14.60 10.49
C LEU A 39 13.58 14.47 11.87
N LYS A 40 12.82 13.96 12.84
CA LYS A 40 13.28 13.64 14.20
C LYS A 40 12.98 12.17 14.52
N PRO A 41 13.67 11.57 15.50
CA PRO A 41 13.40 10.18 15.91
C PRO A 41 12.11 10.07 16.74
N GLU A 42 11.00 10.49 16.19
CA GLU A 42 9.65 10.47 16.77
C GLU A 42 8.58 10.49 15.70
N GLY A 43 7.43 9.88 15.94
CA GLY A 43 6.30 9.87 15.01
C GLY A 43 6.53 9.03 13.75
N MET A 44 5.83 9.37 12.68
CA MET A 44 5.82 8.64 11.41
C MET A 44 6.09 9.56 10.22
N LEU A 45 6.72 8.98 9.19
CA LEU A 45 6.87 9.56 7.86
C LEU A 45 6.00 8.77 6.88
N LEU A 46 5.01 9.42 6.27
CA LEU A 46 4.32 8.90 5.11
C LEU A 46 5.15 9.25 3.88
N LEU A 47 5.63 8.21 3.19
CA LEU A 47 6.44 8.35 1.97
C LEU A 47 5.74 7.63 0.84
N ASP A 48 5.35 8.41 -0.18
CA ASP A 48 4.69 7.94 -1.38
C ASP A 48 5.52 8.34 -2.59
N SER A 49 5.88 7.35 -3.41
CA SER A 49 6.80 7.56 -4.54
C SER A 49 6.61 6.53 -5.63
N GLY A 50 7.03 6.89 -6.82
CA GLY A 50 6.98 5.99 -7.94
C GLY A 50 7.95 6.38 -9.05
N ALA A 51 8.17 5.45 -9.97
CA ALA A 51 9.14 5.57 -11.03
C ALA A 51 8.61 5.07 -12.37
N GLN A 52 9.16 5.60 -13.44
CA GLN A 52 8.89 5.16 -14.81
C GLN A 52 10.00 4.22 -15.28
N TYR A 53 9.61 3.02 -15.69
CA TYR A 53 10.47 2.04 -16.34
C TYR A 53 9.87 1.67 -17.70
N LEU A 54 10.69 1.27 -18.67
CA LEU A 54 10.17 0.78 -19.96
C LEU A 54 9.25 -0.44 -19.79
N ASP A 55 9.49 -1.22 -18.73
CA ASP A 55 8.73 -2.43 -18.41
C ASP A 55 7.49 -2.16 -17.55
N GLY A 56 7.31 -0.93 -17.04
CA GLY A 56 6.16 -0.56 -16.20
C GLY A 56 6.32 0.76 -15.47
N THR A 57 5.21 1.23 -14.92
CA THR A 57 5.13 2.37 -14.01
C THR A 57 4.94 1.84 -12.60
N THR A 58 5.60 2.43 -11.59
CA THR A 58 5.46 2.03 -10.20
C THR A 58 4.79 3.10 -9.36
N ASP A 59 4.12 2.62 -8.30
CA ASP A 59 3.43 3.41 -7.30
C ASP A 59 3.48 2.66 -5.96
N ILE A 60 3.95 3.32 -4.90
CA ILE A 60 4.08 2.72 -3.59
C ILE A 60 4.02 3.77 -2.48
N THR A 61 3.18 3.51 -1.47
CA THR A 61 3.26 4.24 -0.20
C THR A 61 3.69 3.34 0.94
N ARG A 62 4.59 3.85 1.78
CA ARG A 62 4.88 3.29 3.11
C ARG A 62 4.78 4.39 4.16
N THR A 63 4.19 4.04 5.31
CA THR A 63 4.28 4.87 6.51
C THR A 63 5.33 4.26 7.42
N ILE A 64 6.40 5.00 7.65
CA ILE A 64 7.64 4.55 8.31
C ILE A 64 7.67 5.12 9.72
N VAL A 65 7.90 4.28 10.71
CA VAL A 65 8.07 4.69 12.11
C VAL A 65 9.47 5.28 12.30
N LEU A 66 9.55 6.50 12.80
CA LEU A 66 10.82 7.17 13.10
C LEU A 66 11.14 7.17 14.59
N GLY A 67 10.24 6.70 15.45
CA GLY A 67 10.44 6.63 16.89
C GLY A 67 9.14 6.42 17.67
N ALA A 68 9.07 6.95 18.90
CA ALA A 68 7.94 6.70 19.78
C ALA A 68 6.60 7.15 19.17
N LEU A 69 5.59 6.25 19.22
CA LEU A 69 4.24 6.46 18.75
C LEU A 69 3.22 6.45 19.90
N THR A 70 2.20 7.26 19.76
CA THR A 70 1.01 7.21 20.60
C THR A 70 0.17 5.96 20.31
N LYS A 71 -0.71 5.59 21.22
CA LYS A 71 -1.68 4.51 21.00
C LYS A 71 -2.61 4.82 19.83
N GLU A 72 -2.97 6.09 19.62
CA GLU A 72 -3.82 6.51 18.51
C GLU A 72 -3.13 6.27 17.16
N GLU A 73 -1.87 6.69 17.01
CA GLU A 73 -1.08 6.47 15.79
C GLU A 73 -0.97 4.98 15.45
N LYS A 74 -0.66 4.14 16.44
CA LYS A 74 -0.61 2.67 16.26
C LYS A 74 -1.97 2.08 15.88
N THR A 75 -3.06 2.57 16.49
CA THR A 75 -4.42 2.13 16.15
C THR A 75 -4.77 2.48 14.72
N ASP A 76 -4.52 3.71 14.30
CA ASP A 76 -4.81 4.17 12.94
C ASP A 76 -3.95 3.44 11.90
N TYR A 77 -2.67 3.24 12.18
CA TYR A 77 -1.78 2.44 11.34
C TYR A 77 -2.32 1.02 11.15
N THR A 78 -2.73 0.36 12.24
CA THR A 78 -3.25 -1.00 12.19
C THR A 78 -4.59 -1.08 11.47
N LEU A 79 -5.48 -0.08 11.61
CA LEU A 79 -6.75 -0.03 10.88
C LEU A 79 -6.53 0.11 9.36
N VAL A 80 -5.58 0.95 8.93
CA VAL A 80 -5.19 1.06 7.52
C VAL A 80 -4.65 -0.27 7.01
N LEU A 81 -3.73 -0.89 7.74
CA LEU A 81 -3.16 -2.19 7.40
C LEU A 81 -4.24 -3.28 7.26
N LYS A 82 -5.23 -3.32 8.17
CA LYS A 82 -6.37 -4.26 8.07
C LYS A 82 -7.15 -4.06 6.77
N GLY A 83 -7.49 -2.82 6.43
CA GLY A 83 -8.20 -2.51 5.19
C GLY A 83 -7.39 -2.91 3.95
N PHE A 84 -6.11 -2.60 3.97
CA PHE A 84 -5.17 -2.98 2.92
C PHE A 84 -5.09 -4.50 2.73
N ILE A 85 -4.97 -5.27 3.83
CA ILE A 85 -4.92 -6.74 3.78
C ILE A 85 -6.23 -7.32 3.28
N GLN A 86 -7.39 -6.86 3.80
CA GLN A 86 -8.70 -7.38 3.43
C GLN A 86 -8.98 -7.23 1.93
N LEU A 87 -8.62 -6.10 1.32
CA LEU A 87 -8.73 -5.93 -0.12
C LEU A 87 -7.70 -6.80 -0.87
N SER A 88 -6.46 -6.88 -0.38
CA SER A 88 -5.40 -7.70 -1.01
C SER A 88 -5.74 -9.21 -1.05
N MET A 89 -6.47 -9.71 -0.05
CA MET A 89 -6.91 -11.11 0.03
C MET A 89 -8.15 -11.42 -0.81
N ALA A 90 -8.81 -10.40 -1.36
CA ALA A 90 -10.08 -10.61 -2.02
C ALA A 90 -9.99 -11.58 -3.20
N GLN A 91 -10.92 -12.54 -3.24
CA GLN A 91 -11.27 -13.30 -4.43
C GLN A 91 -12.65 -12.87 -4.90
N PHE A 92 -12.80 -12.69 -6.20
CA PHE A 92 -14.03 -12.14 -6.76
C PHE A 92 -14.41 -12.80 -8.09
N PRO A 93 -15.71 -12.91 -8.39
CA PRO A 93 -16.18 -13.53 -9.63
C PRO A 93 -15.92 -12.60 -10.83
N HIS A 94 -15.80 -13.20 -12.01
CA HIS A 94 -15.86 -12.48 -13.27
C HIS A 94 -17.11 -11.57 -13.32
N GLY A 95 -16.96 -10.38 -13.86
CA GLY A 95 -18.03 -9.38 -13.89
C GLY A 95 -18.01 -8.38 -12.72
N THR A 96 -17.07 -8.55 -11.78
CA THR A 96 -16.88 -7.59 -10.66
C THR A 96 -16.20 -6.31 -11.15
N CYS A 97 -16.69 -5.16 -10.71
CA CYS A 97 -16.02 -3.86 -10.84
C CYS A 97 -15.41 -3.40 -9.51
N GLY A 98 -14.47 -2.46 -9.58
CA GLY A 98 -13.73 -2.02 -8.39
C GLY A 98 -14.60 -1.37 -7.31
N THR A 99 -15.72 -0.73 -7.67
CA THR A 99 -16.67 -0.16 -6.69
C THR A 99 -17.21 -1.21 -5.72
N GLN A 100 -17.39 -2.47 -6.18
CA GLN A 100 -17.89 -3.55 -5.32
C GLN A 100 -16.87 -4.00 -4.28
N LEU A 101 -15.58 -3.83 -4.55
CA LEU A 101 -14.49 -4.25 -3.66
C LEU A 101 -13.96 -3.13 -2.77
N ASP A 102 -14.17 -1.87 -3.11
CA ASP A 102 -13.70 -0.69 -2.35
C ASP A 102 -14.10 -0.75 -0.86
N ALA A 103 -15.30 -1.23 -0.56
CA ALA A 103 -15.78 -1.38 0.81
C ALA A 103 -14.95 -2.33 1.68
N LEU A 104 -14.26 -3.30 1.09
CA LEU A 104 -13.40 -4.23 1.85
C LEU A 104 -12.26 -3.49 2.53
N ALA A 105 -11.62 -2.56 1.82
CA ALA A 105 -10.56 -1.74 2.41
C ALA A 105 -11.09 -0.73 3.44
N ARG A 106 -12.31 -0.22 3.25
CA ARG A 106 -12.89 0.80 4.15
C ARG A 106 -13.48 0.22 5.43
N LEU A 107 -13.93 -1.02 5.39
CA LEU A 107 -14.73 -1.63 6.46
C LEU A 107 -14.10 -1.55 7.86
N PRO A 108 -12.79 -1.83 8.07
CA PRO A 108 -12.15 -1.66 9.38
C PRO A 108 -12.23 -0.24 9.92
N MET A 109 -12.03 0.74 9.04
CA MET A 109 -12.08 2.17 9.39
C MET A 109 -13.52 2.63 9.64
N TRP A 110 -14.49 2.22 8.85
CA TRP A 110 -15.90 2.53 9.07
C TRP A 110 -16.42 2.00 10.41
N LYS A 111 -15.99 0.80 10.83
CA LYS A 111 -16.31 0.26 12.16
C LYS A 111 -15.75 1.13 13.29
N ALA A 112 -14.70 1.87 13.04
CA ALA A 112 -14.11 2.84 13.98
C ALA A 112 -14.65 4.27 13.80
N GLY A 113 -15.63 4.50 12.90
CA GLY A 113 -16.17 5.83 12.60
C GLY A 113 -15.22 6.71 11.78
N ILE A 114 -14.26 6.13 11.08
CA ILE A 114 -13.26 6.84 10.27
C ILE A 114 -13.52 6.58 8.79
N ASN A 115 -13.29 7.59 7.97
CA ASN A 115 -13.40 7.49 6.51
C ASN A 115 -12.29 8.31 5.84
N TYR A 116 -11.93 7.95 4.60
CA TYR A 116 -11.08 8.74 3.71
C TYR A 116 -11.83 9.03 2.41
N LEU A 117 -11.50 10.16 1.76
CA LEU A 117 -12.30 10.70 0.65
C LEU A 117 -11.72 10.42 -0.73
N HIS A 118 -10.47 9.95 -0.83
CA HIS A 118 -9.89 9.54 -2.11
C HIS A 118 -10.33 8.12 -2.49
N GLY A 119 -10.04 7.69 -3.72
CA GLY A 119 -10.23 6.31 -4.16
C GLY A 119 -9.29 5.37 -3.39
N THR A 120 -9.72 4.14 -3.16
CA THR A 120 -8.86 3.12 -2.53
C THR A 120 -7.77 2.63 -3.49
N GLY A 121 -7.91 2.90 -4.77
CA GLY A 121 -6.90 2.53 -5.77
C GLY A 121 -7.35 2.82 -7.19
N HIS A 122 -6.40 2.77 -8.09
CA HIS A 122 -6.57 3.10 -9.51
C HIS A 122 -5.72 2.16 -10.38
N GLY A 123 -6.05 2.09 -11.66
CA GLY A 123 -5.19 1.43 -12.64
C GLY A 123 -3.83 2.13 -12.76
N VAL A 124 -2.80 1.35 -13.09
CA VAL A 124 -1.43 1.85 -13.32
C VAL A 124 -1.02 1.50 -14.74
N GLY A 125 -0.40 2.43 -15.44
CA GLY A 125 0.07 2.22 -16.79
C GLY A 125 1.34 1.36 -16.88
N CYS A 126 1.68 0.95 -18.09
CA CYS A 126 2.96 0.31 -18.38
C CYS A 126 3.82 1.28 -19.19
N PHE A 127 4.74 1.97 -18.52
CA PHE A 127 5.45 3.15 -19.04
C PHE A 127 4.47 4.26 -19.51
N LEU A 128 3.36 4.38 -18.78
CA LEU A 128 2.28 5.32 -19.01
C LEU A 128 1.96 6.05 -17.69
N ASN A 129 0.77 6.66 -17.61
CA ASN A 129 0.38 7.41 -16.42
C ASN A 129 0.33 6.52 -15.17
N VAL A 130 0.73 7.08 -14.04
CA VAL A 130 0.52 6.42 -12.73
C VAL A 130 -0.97 6.21 -12.48
N HIS A 131 -1.82 7.20 -12.78
CA HIS A 131 -3.27 7.05 -12.79
C HIS A 131 -3.74 6.69 -14.20
N GLU A 132 -3.87 5.41 -14.49
CA GLU A 132 -4.29 4.90 -15.80
C GLU A 132 -5.59 4.09 -15.67
N GLY A 133 -6.68 4.63 -16.24
CA GLY A 133 -7.98 3.98 -16.24
C GLY A 133 -8.09 2.81 -17.21
N PRO A 134 -9.30 2.18 -17.31
CA PRO A 134 -10.58 2.69 -16.81
C PRO A 134 -10.99 2.20 -15.41
N HIS A 135 -10.32 1.21 -14.83
CA HIS A 135 -10.68 0.57 -13.57
C HIS A 135 -10.13 1.33 -12.35
N GLN A 136 -10.91 1.35 -11.27
CA GLN A 136 -10.56 2.00 -10.00
C GLN A 136 -11.29 1.33 -8.83
N PHE A 137 -10.70 1.35 -7.64
CA PHE A 137 -11.41 1.11 -6.38
C PHE A 137 -11.88 2.45 -5.80
N ARG A 138 -13.18 2.68 -5.77
CA ARG A 138 -13.76 3.92 -5.21
C ARG A 138 -15.24 3.77 -4.91
N MET A 139 -15.76 4.60 -4.02
CA MET A 139 -17.19 4.57 -3.63
C MET A 139 -18.14 4.91 -4.79
N ASN A 140 -17.74 5.82 -5.68
CA ASN A 140 -18.56 6.17 -6.84
C ASN A 140 -18.54 5.02 -7.85
N HIS A 141 -19.70 4.74 -8.45
CA HIS A 141 -19.82 3.66 -9.42
C HIS A 141 -18.89 3.86 -10.62
N MET A 142 -18.02 2.88 -10.83
CA MET A 142 -17.13 2.77 -12.00
C MET A 142 -17.46 1.44 -12.70
N PRO A 143 -18.01 1.47 -13.94
CA PRO A 143 -18.52 0.27 -14.59
C PRO A 143 -17.43 -0.64 -15.17
N ALA A 144 -16.17 -0.19 -15.21
CA ALA A 144 -15.07 -0.98 -15.74
C ALA A 144 -14.86 -2.26 -14.94
N LEU A 145 -14.93 -3.40 -15.63
CA LEU A 145 -14.73 -4.70 -15.02
C LEU A 145 -13.25 -4.93 -14.72
N LEU A 146 -13.02 -5.62 -13.62
CA LEU A 146 -11.68 -6.09 -13.23
C LEU A 146 -11.42 -7.41 -13.97
N VAL A 147 -10.35 -7.44 -14.78
CA VAL A 147 -9.99 -8.62 -15.56
C VAL A 147 -8.51 -8.96 -15.42
N PRO A 148 -8.10 -10.24 -15.58
CA PRO A 148 -6.71 -10.65 -15.52
C PRO A 148 -5.80 -9.85 -16.46
N GLY A 149 -4.61 -9.53 -15.97
CA GLY A 149 -3.61 -8.69 -16.66
C GLY A 149 -3.70 -7.20 -16.33
N MET A 150 -4.77 -6.74 -15.69
CA MET A 150 -4.84 -5.37 -15.18
C MET A 150 -4.00 -5.20 -13.92
N THR A 151 -3.31 -4.06 -13.83
CA THR A 151 -2.61 -3.60 -12.62
C THR A 151 -3.46 -2.54 -11.92
N VAL A 152 -3.50 -2.59 -10.60
CA VAL A 152 -4.31 -1.68 -9.78
C VAL A 152 -3.63 -1.43 -8.44
N THR A 153 -3.67 -0.19 -7.93
CA THR A 153 -3.19 0.11 -6.59
C THR A 153 -4.21 -0.27 -5.53
N ASN A 154 -3.72 -0.47 -4.30
CA ASN A 154 -4.51 -0.66 -3.08
C ASN A 154 -3.87 0.20 -2.00
N GLU A 155 -4.47 1.36 -1.72
CA GLU A 155 -3.87 2.47 -0.98
C GLU A 155 -4.81 3.12 0.07
N PRO A 156 -5.48 2.35 0.92
CA PRO A 156 -6.32 2.94 1.97
C PRO A 156 -5.49 3.84 2.89
N GLY A 157 -6.14 4.86 3.49
CA GLY A 157 -5.45 5.77 4.38
C GLY A 157 -6.33 6.34 5.48
N ILE A 158 -5.69 6.93 6.50
CA ILE A 158 -6.31 7.73 7.56
C ILE A 158 -5.54 9.04 7.66
N TYR A 159 -6.24 10.16 7.66
CA TYR A 159 -5.66 11.50 7.65
C TYR A 159 -6.30 12.36 8.74
N LYS A 160 -5.54 12.63 9.80
CA LYS A 160 -6.00 13.44 10.95
C LYS A 160 -5.31 14.79 10.94
N THR A 161 -5.98 15.78 10.41
CA THR A 161 -5.47 17.15 10.24
C THR A 161 -4.78 17.68 11.51
N GLY A 162 -3.56 18.19 11.35
CA GLY A 162 -2.75 18.73 12.44
C GLY A 162 -2.12 17.67 13.35
N ARG A 163 -2.30 16.38 13.07
CA ARG A 163 -1.75 15.25 13.86
C ARG A 163 -0.86 14.33 13.06
N HIS A 164 -1.43 13.44 12.27
CA HIS A 164 -0.71 12.45 11.46
C HIS A 164 -1.53 11.95 10.27
N GLY A 165 -0.86 11.35 9.32
CA GLY A 165 -1.47 10.58 8.24
C GLY A 165 -0.80 9.21 8.11
N VAL A 166 -1.59 8.24 7.67
CA VAL A 166 -1.15 6.87 7.38
C VAL A 166 -1.70 6.45 6.04
N ARG A 167 -0.87 5.92 5.16
CA ARG A 167 -1.25 5.20 3.93
C ARG A 167 -0.33 4.00 3.78
N THR A 168 -0.89 2.87 3.40
CA THR A 168 -0.13 1.67 3.01
C THR A 168 -0.60 1.28 1.63
N GLU A 169 0.34 1.12 0.71
CA GLU A 169 0.03 0.89 -0.69
C GLU A 169 0.90 -0.16 -1.35
N ASN A 170 0.26 -0.98 -2.18
CA ASN A 170 0.92 -1.80 -3.18
C ASN A 170 0.20 -1.68 -4.53
N THR A 171 0.95 -1.74 -5.60
CA THR A 171 0.44 -2.12 -6.91
C THR A 171 0.24 -3.63 -6.97
N MET A 172 -0.93 -4.08 -7.46
CA MET A 172 -1.33 -5.47 -7.55
C MET A 172 -1.68 -5.84 -8.99
N LEU A 173 -1.43 -7.08 -9.38
CA LEU A 173 -1.86 -7.68 -10.64
C LEU A 173 -3.11 -8.50 -10.40
N ILE A 174 -4.11 -8.38 -11.28
CA ILE A 174 -5.26 -9.26 -11.30
C ILE A 174 -4.88 -10.55 -12.04
N VAL A 175 -5.07 -11.68 -11.39
CA VAL A 175 -4.74 -13.00 -11.93
C VAL A 175 -5.93 -13.97 -11.81
N PRO A 176 -6.02 -15.02 -12.66
CA PRO A 176 -6.95 -16.10 -12.45
C PRO A 176 -6.78 -16.75 -11.08
N SER A 177 -7.88 -17.17 -10.45
CA SER A 177 -7.86 -17.89 -9.16
C SER A 177 -8.38 -19.31 -9.32
N GLN A 178 -9.67 -19.47 -9.55
CA GLN A 178 -10.32 -20.78 -9.65
C GLN A 178 -11.54 -20.76 -10.57
N GLU A 179 -11.88 -21.94 -11.10
CA GLU A 179 -13.14 -22.22 -11.76
C GLU A 179 -14.02 -23.04 -10.83
N THR A 180 -15.30 -22.68 -10.71
CA THR A 180 -16.29 -23.38 -9.90
C THR A 180 -17.60 -23.55 -10.67
N GLU A 181 -18.57 -24.26 -10.12
CA GLU A 181 -19.92 -24.32 -10.68
C GLU A 181 -20.62 -22.95 -10.73
N PHE A 182 -20.12 -21.95 -9.99
CA PHE A 182 -20.60 -20.56 -9.98
C PHE A 182 -19.83 -19.65 -10.94
N GLY A 183 -18.86 -20.16 -11.68
CA GLY A 183 -18.07 -19.43 -12.69
C GLY A 183 -16.61 -19.22 -12.34
N THR A 184 -15.99 -18.34 -13.12
CA THR A 184 -14.57 -17.97 -13.05
C THR A 184 -14.32 -16.96 -11.95
N TYR A 185 -13.29 -17.17 -11.15
CA TYR A 185 -12.86 -16.26 -10.08
C TYR A 185 -11.45 -15.73 -10.32
N TYR A 186 -11.24 -14.50 -9.89
CA TYR A 186 -9.95 -13.80 -9.93
C TYR A 186 -9.49 -13.45 -8.51
N LYS A 187 -8.19 -13.11 -8.38
CA LYS A 187 -7.56 -12.65 -7.15
C LYS A 187 -6.47 -11.64 -7.46
N PHE A 188 -5.91 -11.04 -6.41
CA PHE A 188 -4.79 -10.13 -6.53
C PHE A 188 -3.47 -10.82 -6.22
N GLU A 189 -2.44 -10.46 -6.98
CA GLU A 189 -1.05 -10.79 -6.70
C GLU A 189 -0.25 -9.49 -6.52
N PRO A 190 0.41 -9.27 -5.36
CA PRO A 190 1.21 -8.08 -5.15
C PRO A 190 2.42 -8.06 -6.09
N LEU A 191 2.57 -6.97 -6.85
CA LEU A 191 3.75 -6.64 -7.65
C LEU A 191 4.76 -5.86 -6.83
N THR A 192 4.31 -4.98 -5.94
CA THR A 192 5.17 -4.23 -5.04
C THR A 192 5.85 -5.17 -4.04
N LEU A 193 7.17 -5.19 -4.05
CA LEU A 193 8.01 -5.99 -3.15
C LEU A 193 8.79 -5.06 -2.22
N CYS A 194 8.15 -4.62 -1.15
CA CYS A 194 8.74 -3.73 -0.15
C CYS A 194 8.20 -4.09 1.24
N PRO A 195 9.05 -4.21 2.28
CA PRO A 195 8.56 -4.48 3.63
C PRO A 195 7.53 -3.44 4.10
N ILE A 196 6.57 -3.90 4.89
CA ILE A 196 5.65 -3.05 5.65
C ILE A 196 6.21 -2.94 7.07
N ASP A 197 6.32 -1.72 7.59
CA ASP A 197 6.88 -1.48 8.92
C ASP A 197 6.02 -2.13 10.02
N LYS A 198 6.66 -2.89 10.91
CA LYS A 198 5.99 -3.65 11.98
C LYS A 198 5.86 -2.88 13.29
N GLU A 199 6.63 -1.81 13.47
CA GLU A 199 6.78 -1.10 14.75
C GLU A 199 5.47 -0.46 15.25
N ALA A 200 4.58 -0.11 14.30
CA ALA A 200 3.27 0.48 14.61
C ALA A 200 2.14 -0.53 14.73
N ILE A 201 2.36 -1.83 14.47
CA ILE A 201 1.29 -2.82 14.40
C ILE A 201 0.86 -3.25 15.79
N LEU A 202 -0.44 -3.13 16.09
CA LEU A 202 -1.09 -3.73 17.24
C LEU A 202 -1.63 -5.11 16.84
N THR A 203 -0.84 -6.16 17.09
CA THR A 203 -1.15 -7.52 16.64
C THR A 203 -2.48 -8.06 17.17
N ASP A 204 -2.90 -7.64 18.37
CA ASP A 204 -4.20 -8.00 18.95
C ASP A 204 -5.40 -7.49 18.13
N MET A 205 -5.21 -6.51 17.27
CA MET A 205 -6.23 -5.99 16.36
C MET A 205 -6.35 -6.81 15.06
N LEU A 206 -5.36 -7.62 14.73
CA LEU A 206 -5.34 -8.45 13.53
C LEU A 206 -6.00 -9.82 13.79
N SER A 207 -6.69 -10.36 12.79
CA SER A 207 -7.11 -11.76 12.79
C SER A 207 -5.93 -12.68 12.46
N ASP A 208 -6.08 -14.00 12.73
CA ASP A 208 -5.07 -15.00 12.36
C ASP A 208 -4.85 -15.06 10.86
N GLU A 209 -5.90 -14.85 10.07
CA GLU A 209 -5.85 -14.82 8.62
C GLU A 209 -5.06 -13.59 8.12
N GLU A 210 -5.28 -12.41 8.72
CA GLU A 210 -4.54 -11.18 8.40
C GLU A 210 -3.05 -11.32 8.77
N ILE A 211 -2.72 -11.92 9.90
CA ILE A 211 -1.33 -12.20 10.30
C ILE A 211 -0.69 -13.21 9.32
N THR A 212 -1.43 -14.23 8.92
CA THR A 212 -0.96 -15.24 7.97
C THR A 212 -0.64 -14.60 6.63
N TRP A 213 -1.56 -13.78 6.10
CA TRP A 213 -1.34 -13.04 4.85
C TRP A 213 -0.11 -12.13 4.94
N PHE A 214 -0.01 -11.35 6.02
CA PHE A 214 1.12 -10.45 6.25
C PHE A 214 2.46 -11.18 6.24
N ASN A 215 2.54 -12.31 6.95
CA ASN A 215 3.75 -13.12 7.03
C ASN A 215 4.10 -13.74 5.66
N GLN A 216 3.13 -14.22 4.91
CA GLN A 216 3.34 -14.74 3.54
C GLN A 216 3.80 -13.64 2.57
N TYR A 217 3.25 -12.43 2.68
CA TYR A 217 3.71 -11.28 1.91
C TYR A 217 5.17 -10.94 2.23
N HIS A 218 5.55 -10.87 3.50
CA HIS A 218 6.93 -10.62 3.92
C HIS A 218 7.88 -11.74 3.50
N GLU A 219 7.46 -13.00 3.55
CA GLU A 219 8.24 -14.14 3.02
C GLU A 219 8.47 -14.00 1.51
N LYS A 220 7.44 -13.62 0.73
CA LYS A 220 7.59 -13.31 -0.70
C LYS A 220 8.60 -12.19 -0.92
N VAL A 221 8.48 -11.09 -0.19
CA VAL A 221 9.42 -9.96 -0.28
C VAL A 221 10.85 -10.41 -0.01
N TYR A 222 11.08 -11.15 1.08
CA TYR A 222 12.39 -11.68 1.43
C TYR A 222 12.96 -12.58 0.33
N ASN A 223 12.19 -13.57 -0.11
CA ASN A 223 12.67 -14.56 -1.09
C ASN A 223 12.99 -13.92 -2.44
N CYS A 224 12.24 -12.90 -2.85
CA CYS A 224 12.48 -12.22 -4.12
C CYS A 224 13.66 -11.25 -4.07
N LEU A 225 13.84 -10.52 -2.97
CA LEU A 225 14.84 -9.45 -2.90
C LEU A 225 16.21 -9.94 -2.36
N ASN A 226 16.20 -10.91 -1.44
CA ASN A 226 17.43 -11.39 -0.79
C ASN A 226 18.56 -11.78 -1.78
N PRO A 227 18.31 -12.41 -2.95
CA PRO A 227 19.37 -12.73 -3.91
C PRO A 227 20.07 -11.51 -4.51
N GLU A 228 19.39 -10.36 -4.58
CA GLU A 228 19.84 -9.13 -5.23
C GLU A 228 20.62 -8.18 -4.30
N LEU A 229 20.64 -8.48 -2.99
CA LEU A 229 21.18 -7.61 -1.94
C LEU A 229 22.58 -8.04 -1.50
N ASN A 230 23.36 -7.11 -0.97
CA ASN A 230 24.62 -7.40 -0.29
C ASN A 230 24.36 -7.99 1.12
N ASN A 231 25.40 -8.43 1.82
CA ASN A 231 25.27 -9.14 3.10
C ASN A 231 24.61 -8.28 4.21
N GLU A 232 24.95 -7.00 4.31
CA GLU A 232 24.38 -6.09 5.29
C GLU A 232 22.89 -5.83 5.02
N GLU A 233 22.53 -5.58 3.77
CA GLU A 233 21.16 -5.41 3.33
C GLU A 233 20.31 -6.66 3.52
N ARG A 234 20.90 -7.87 3.34
CA ARG A 234 20.22 -9.15 3.60
C ARG A 234 19.87 -9.32 5.06
N GLU A 235 20.78 -9.01 5.98
CA GLU A 235 20.50 -9.11 7.42
C GLU A 235 19.41 -8.12 7.82
N TRP A 236 19.46 -6.87 7.32
CA TRP A 236 18.39 -5.91 7.51
C TRP A 236 17.06 -6.41 6.94
N LEU A 237 17.04 -6.90 5.68
CA LEU A 237 15.81 -7.41 5.07
C LEU A 237 15.22 -8.56 5.87
N LYS A 238 16.04 -9.49 6.35
CA LYS A 238 15.64 -10.61 7.20
C LYS A 238 14.99 -10.15 8.50
N GLU A 239 15.52 -9.12 9.13
CA GLU A 239 14.95 -8.54 10.36
C GLU A 239 13.58 -7.91 10.08
N VAL A 240 13.50 -7.01 9.10
CA VAL A 240 12.26 -6.27 8.82
C VAL A 240 11.15 -7.14 8.26
N THR A 241 11.49 -8.26 7.58
CA THR A 241 10.51 -9.23 7.06
C THR A 241 10.25 -10.39 8.01
N SER A 242 10.85 -10.41 9.21
CA SER A 242 10.60 -11.48 10.19
C SER A 242 9.11 -11.55 10.57
N PRO A 243 8.55 -12.76 10.80
CA PRO A 243 7.12 -12.95 11.03
C PRO A 243 6.58 -12.18 12.22
N LEU A 244 5.37 -11.63 12.08
CA LEU A 244 4.58 -11.15 13.22
C LEU A 244 4.21 -12.33 14.11
N LYS A 245 4.31 -12.11 15.42
CA LYS A 245 3.85 -13.03 16.47
C LYS A 245 2.82 -12.30 17.34
N ARG A 246 1.83 -13.04 17.82
CA ARG A 246 0.96 -12.59 18.94
C ARG A 246 1.68 -12.64 20.24
#